data_f9788df6fa868b6da5e54fafc0a7c4a5
#
_entry.id   f9788df6fa868b6da5e54fafc0a7c4a5
#
_cell.length_a   1.000
_cell.length_b   1.000
_cell.length_c   1.000
_cell.angle_alpha   90.00
_cell.angle_beta   90.00
_cell.angle_gamma   90.00
#
_symmetry.space_group_name_H-M   'P 1'
#
loop_
_entity.id
_entity.type
_entity.pdbx_description
1 polymer ?
#
loop_
_entity_poly.entity_id
_entity_poly.type
_entity_poly.pdbx_seq_one_letter_code
_entity_poly.pdbx_strand_id
1 'polypeptide(L)'
;ALSFNDYLPRIEPKKWFKYAKYVLVLVLAILAIFNFTLLRKEIINNDILHNYDSCAEWINDNVPENSLVFNNAYAFPYLFFKNSDLRYTHGLDLTYSFLYDEQEFKRYMAILQGNLNTNTDSIKQDYNPDYVFSGKLKQDVQLFNYIVKNKENYKAVYEDDWCAVLEVR
;
A
#
# COMPACT_ATOMS: atom_id res chain seq x y z
N ALA A 1 42.07 4.56 -50.73
CA ALA A 1 41.09 4.46 -49.64
C ALA A 1 40.98 5.85 -49.00
N LEU A 2 39.88 6.55 -49.25
CA LEU A 2 39.58 7.84 -48.62
C LEU A 2 39.24 7.57 -47.14
N SER A 3 39.95 8.23 -46.24
CA SER A 3 39.71 8.09 -44.79
C SER A 3 38.41 8.79 -44.41
N PHE A 4 37.63 8.13 -43.59
CA PHE A 4 36.37 8.66 -43.06
C PHE A 4 36.55 10.01 -42.32
N ASN A 5 37.76 10.30 -41.87
CA ASN A 5 38.16 11.56 -41.22
C ASN A 5 38.17 12.78 -42.14
N ASP A 6 38.23 12.60 -43.48
CA ASP A 6 38.30 13.71 -44.42
C ASP A 6 36.94 14.38 -44.69
N TYR A 7 35.83 13.72 -44.22
CA TYR A 7 34.47 14.22 -44.39
C TYR A 7 33.87 14.88 -43.13
N LEU A 8 34.55 14.82 -42.00
CA LEU A 8 34.07 15.53 -40.82
C LEU A 8 34.52 16.99 -40.89
N PRO A 9 33.59 17.96 -41.10
CA PRO A 9 33.94 19.36 -41.01
C PRO A 9 34.57 19.58 -39.63
N ARG A 10 35.79 20.15 -39.57
CA ARG A 10 36.38 20.63 -38.32
C ARG A 10 35.41 21.67 -37.74
N ILE A 11 34.54 21.22 -36.88
CA ILE A 11 33.65 22.11 -36.10
C ILE A 11 34.56 22.81 -35.11
N GLU A 12 35.04 23.99 -35.48
CA GLU A 12 35.68 24.86 -34.49
C GLU A 12 34.66 25.01 -33.33
N PRO A 13 35.09 24.79 -32.09
CA PRO A 13 34.18 24.94 -30.95
C PRO A 13 33.79 26.43 -30.90
N LYS A 14 32.68 26.75 -31.57
CA LYS A 14 32.12 28.09 -31.59
C LYS A 14 31.89 28.52 -30.15
N LYS A 15 32.06 29.83 -29.85
CA LYS A 15 31.90 30.42 -28.51
C LYS A 15 30.60 29.95 -27.77
N TRP A 16 29.58 29.54 -28.52
CA TRP A 16 28.32 29.02 -27.96
C TRP A 16 28.49 27.69 -27.20
N PHE A 17 29.49 26.87 -27.54
CA PHE A 17 29.81 25.62 -26.81
C PHE A 17 30.21 25.89 -25.37
N LYS A 18 30.77 27.07 -25.10
CA LYS A 18 31.11 27.52 -23.76
C LYS A 18 29.85 27.65 -22.87
N TYR A 19 28.70 27.98 -23.47
CA TYR A 19 27.43 28.17 -22.75
C TYR A 19 26.57 26.91 -22.74
N ALA A 20 26.84 25.94 -23.62
CA ALA A 20 26.06 24.70 -23.72
C ALA A 20 26.00 23.95 -22.39
N LYS A 21 27.09 23.91 -21.61
CA LYS A 21 27.11 23.30 -20.29
C LYS A 21 26.14 23.96 -19.29
N TYR A 22 26.05 25.30 -19.34
CA TYR A 22 25.16 26.04 -18.45
C TYR A 22 23.69 25.84 -18.85
N VAL A 23 23.42 25.80 -20.17
CA VAL A 23 22.09 25.48 -20.71
C VAL A 23 21.67 24.06 -20.29
N LEU A 24 22.60 23.09 -20.42
CA LEU A 24 22.32 21.70 -19.99
C LEU A 24 22.01 21.63 -18.50
N VAL A 25 22.81 22.28 -17.65
CA VAL A 25 22.58 22.33 -16.20
C VAL A 25 21.22 22.96 -15.89
N LEU A 26 20.88 24.06 -16.56
CA LEU A 26 19.60 24.73 -16.39
C LEU A 26 18.43 23.81 -16.77
N VAL A 27 18.53 23.12 -17.90
CA VAL A 27 17.50 22.15 -18.35
C VAL A 27 17.35 21.02 -17.34
N LEU A 28 18.47 20.44 -16.86
CA LEU A 28 18.42 19.40 -15.86
C LEU A 28 17.81 19.87 -14.54
N ALA A 29 18.12 21.11 -14.11
CA ALA A 29 17.51 21.70 -12.91
C ALA A 29 16.00 21.90 -13.07
N ILE A 30 15.54 22.39 -14.22
CA ILE A 30 14.11 22.53 -14.52
C ILE A 30 13.41 21.18 -14.50
N LEU A 31 14.01 20.16 -15.14
CA LEU A 31 13.46 18.79 -15.14
C LEU A 31 13.40 18.20 -13.74
N ALA A 32 14.43 18.43 -12.92
CA ALA A 32 14.45 17.96 -11.53
C ALA A 32 13.34 18.62 -10.70
N ILE A 33 13.16 19.94 -10.80
CA ILE A 33 12.09 20.67 -10.12
C ILE A 33 10.71 20.17 -10.59
N PHE A 34 10.54 19.99 -11.90
CA PHE A 34 9.28 19.49 -12.46
C PHE A 34 8.95 18.08 -11.94
N ASN A 35 9.91 17.16 -11.99
CA ASN A 35 9.72 15.81 -11.44
C ASN A 35 9.43 15.84 -9.93
N PHE A 36 10.15 16.68 -9.17
CA PHE A 36 9.91 16.82 -7.74
C PHE A 36 8.50 17.33 -7.43
N THR A 37 8.00 18.29 -8.20
CA THR A 37 6.63 18.83 -8.02
C THR A 37 5.56 17.80 -8.40
N LEU A 38 5.80 16.98 -9.44
CA LEU A 38 4.91 15.87 -9.80
C LEU A 38 4.88 14.80 -8.70
N LEU A 39 6.05 14.35 -8.24
CA LEU A 39 6.16 13.37 -7.16
C LEU A 39 5.52 13.87 -5.87
N ARG A 40 5.76 15.12 -5.50
CA ARG A 40 5.13 15.72 -4.33
C ARG A 40 3.61 15.74 -4.44
N LYS A 41 3.08 16.10 -5.61
CA LYS A 41 1.64 16.10 -5.87
C LYS A 41 1.06 14.68 -5.80
N GLU A 42 1.79 13.70 -6.32
CA GLU A 42 1.38 12.29 -6.30
C GLU A 42 1.40 11.72 -4.88
N ILE A 43 2.44 12.02 -4.10
CA ILE A 43 2.55 11.62 -2.68
C ILE A 43 1.43 12.27 -1.85
N ILE A 44 1.15 13.57 -2.04
CA ILE A 44 0.12 14.27 -1.27
C ILE A 44 -1.30 13.85 -1.68
N ASN A 45 -1.52 13.56 -2.98
CA ASN A 45 -2.85 13.16 -3.45
C ASN A 45 -3.11 11.65 -3.32
N ASN A 46 -2.07 10.82 -3.20
CA ASN A 46 -2.20 9.38 -2.90
C ASN A 46 -2.20 9.13 -1.39
N ASP A 47 -2.91 9.96 -0.66
CA ASP A 47 -3.04 9.90 0.79
C ASP A 47 -3.93 8.72 1.24
N ILE A 48 -3.70 7.55 0.63
CA ILE A 48 -4.31 6.27 1.05
C ILE A 48 -4.03 6.03 2.54
N LEU A 49 -2.88 6.49 3.01
CA LEU A 49 -2.48 6.31 4.40
C LEU A 49 -3.29 7.21 5.35
N HIS A 50 -3.58 8.47 4.98
CA HIS A 50 -4.45 9.34 5.80
C HIS A 50 -5.90 8.86 5.86
N ASN A 51 -6.35 8.11 4.87
CA ASN A 51 -7.69 7.53 4.91
C ASN A 51 -7.87 6.46 6.00
N TYR A 52 -6.78 5.98 6.58
CA TYR A 52 -6.81 4.99 7.68
C TYR A 52 -6.47 5.60 9.04
N ASP A 53 -6.17 6.92 9.11
CA ASP A 53 -5.75 7.59 10.35
C ASP A 53 -6.76 7.39 11.47
N SER A 54 -8.02 7.68 11.21
CA SER A 54 -9.09 7.59 12.21
C SER A 54 -9.31 6.16 12.73
N CYS A 55 -9.27 5.15 11.85
CA CYS A 55 -9.36 3.76 12.29
C CYS A 55 -8.12 3.34 13.09
N ALA A 56 -6.93 3.75 12.67
CA ALA A 56 -5.69 3.40 13.35
C ALA A 56 -5.59 4.06 14.73
N GLU A 57 -6.05 5.30 14.87
CA GLU A 57 -6.16 6.00 16.14
C GLU A 57 -7.19 5.32 17.05
N TRP A 58 -8.36 4.98 16.49
CA TRP A 58 -9.36 4.24 17.24
C TRP A 58 -8.83 2.89 17.76
N ILE A 59 -8.11 2.14 16.90
CA ILE A 59 -7.46 0.88 17.27
C ILE A 59 -6.47 1.11 18.42
N ASN A 60 -5.62 2.13 18.32
CA ASN A 60 -4.64 2.46 19.34
C ASN A 60 -5.26 2.73 20.71
N ASP A 61 -6.41 3.39 20.72
CA ASP A 61 -7.05 3.85 21.94
C ASP A 61 -7.98 2.79 22.58
N ASN A 62 -8.47 1.82 21.79
CA ASN A 62 -9.56 0.94 22.22
C ASN A 62 -9.25 -0.56 22.14
N VAL A 63 -8.25 -0.98 21.35
CA VAL A 63 -7.92 -2.39 21.20
C VAL A 63 -6.88 -2.81 22.24
N PRO A 64 -7.13 -3.86 23.02
CA PRO A 64 -6.17 -4.34 24.03
C PRO A 64 -4.85 -4.78 23.38
N GLU A 65 -3.75 -4.52 24.10
CA GLU A 65 -2.41 -5.00 23.70
C GLU A 65 -2.40 -6.51 23.43
N ASN A 66 -1.56 -6.95 22.50
CA ASN A 66 -1.44 -8.34 22.04
C ASN A 66 -2.67 -8.92 21.34
N SER A 67 -3.74 -8.15 21.12
CA SER A 67 -4.86 -8.59 20.29
C SER A 67 -4.42 -8.91 18.88
N LEU A 68 -5.02 -9.93 18.27
CA LEU A 68 -4.75 -10.30 16.87
C LEU A 68 -5.71 -9.55 15.95
N VAL A 69 -5.14 -8.78 15.04
CA VAL A 69 -5.89 -8.02 14.03
C VAL A 69 -5.71 -8.67 12.66
N PHE A 70 -6.81 -9.11 12.05
CA PHE A 70 -6.80 -9.48 10.64
C PHE A 70 -6.73 -8.22 9.79
N ASN A 71 -5.76 -8.17 8.89
CA ASN A 71 -5.49 -6.99 8.06
C ASN A 71 -5.11 -7.37 6.63
N ASN A 72 -5.25 -6.45 5.70
CA ASN A 72 -4.58 -6.57 4.44
C ASN A 72 -3.10 -6.14 4.57
N ALA A 73 -2.22 -6.72 3.75
CA ALA A 73 -0.79 -6.42 3.80
C ALA A 73 -0.46 -4.96 3.45
N TYR A 74 -1.29 -4.28 2.67
CA TYR A 74 -1.07 -2.87 2.33
C TYR A 74 -1.33 -1.93 3.50
N ALA A 75 -2.27 -2.26 4.37
CA ALA A 75 -2.54 -1.49 5.58
C ALA A 75 -1.53 -1.76 6.70
N PHE A 76 -0.86 -2.93 6.67
CA PHE A 76 0.03 -3.35 7.75
C PHE A 76 1.09 -2.32 8.14
N PRO A 77 1.89 -1.72 7.22
CA PRO A 77 2.94 -0.81 7.62
C PRO A 77 2.40 0.37 8.42
N TYR A 78 1.23 0.85 8.03
CA TYR A 78 0.60 1.99 8.64
C TYR A 78 0.01 1.64 10.01
N LEU A 79 -0.74 0.55 10.11
CA LEU A 79 -1.30 0.07 11.37
C LEU A 79 -0.21 -0.27 12.38
N PHE A 80 0.86 -0.96 11.94
CA PHE A 80 2.00 -1.32 12.77
C PHE A 80 2.77 -0.09 13.25
N PHE A 81 2.95 0.93 12.38
CA PHE A 81 3.59 2.18 12.77
C PHE A 81 2.81 2.92 13.87
N LYS A 82 1.49 2.88 13.81
CA LYS A 82 0.61 3.52 14.80
C LYS A 82 0.48 2.70 16.07
N ASN A 83 0.45 1.37 15.96
CA ASN A 83 0.34 0.49 17.11
C ASN A 83 1.15 -0.81 16.91
N SER A 84 2.37 -0.84 17.45
CA SER A 84 3.28 -1.99 17.40
C SER A 84 3.00 -3.07 18.44
N ASP A 85 2.13 -2.80 19.41
CA ASP A 85 1.84 -3.70 20.53
C ASP A 85 0.74 -4.72 20.19
N LEU A 86 0.17 -4.60 18.98
CA LEU A 86 -0.78 -5.56 18.44
C LEU A 86 -0.08 -6.64 17.59
N ARG A 87 -0.75 -7.75 17.42
CA ARG A 87 -0.37 -8.78 16.47
C ARG A 87 -1.20 -8.64 15.20
N TYR A 88 -0.57 -8.83 14.07
CA TYR A 88 -1.20 -8.74 12.75
C TYR A 88 -1.08 -10.06 12.02
N THR A 89 -2.13 -10.46 11.27
CA THR A 89 -2.13 -11.73 10.56
C THR A 89 -1.09 -11.75 9.44
N HIS A 90 -0.89 -10.64 8.75
CA HIS A 90 0.05 -10.55 7.65
C HIS A 90 0.86 -9.25 7.73
N GLY A 91 2.16 -9.39 7.46
CA GLY A 91 3.11 -8.28 7.36
C GLY A 91 3.17 -7.68 5.96
N LEU A 92 4.14 -6.79 5.75
CA LEU A 92 4.34 -6.09 4.47
C LEU A 92 4.77 -7.05 3.34
N ASP A 93 5.66 -7.99 3.64
CA ASP A 93 6.21 -8.90 2.64
C ASP A 93 5.47 -10.24 2.65
N LEU A 94 4.55 -10.37 1.73
CA LEU A 94 3.74 -11.57 1.53
C LEU A 94 4.54 -12.78 1.03
N THR A 95 5.78 -12.58 0.59
CA THR A 95 6.65 -13.67 0.15
C THR A 95 6.94 -14.64 1.30
N TYR A 96 7.11 -14.12 2.51
CA TYR A 96 7.32 -14.96 3.69
C TYR A 96 6.09 -15.81 4.00
N SER A 97 4.89 -15.26 3.93
CA SER A 97 3.65 -16.02 4.12
C SER A 97 3.50 -17.12 3.08
N PHE A 98 3.78 -16.82 1.81
CA PHE A 98 3.75 -17.79 0.72
C PHE A 98 4.77 -18.93 0.93
N LEU A 99 6.00 -18.61 1.35
CA LEU A 99 7.05 -19.61 1.57
C LEU A 99 6.81 -20.45 2.82
N TYR A 100 6.14 -19.90 3.83
CA TYR A 100 5.83 -20.59 5.08
C TYR A 100 4.69 -21.59 4.91
N ASP A 101 3.55 -21.14 4.34
CA ASP A 101 2.40 -21.98 4.01
C ASP A 101 1.68 -21.43 2.76
N GLU A 102 1.98 -22.06 1.61
CA GLU A 102 1.38 -21.66 0.33
C GLU A 102 -0.14 -21.82 0.32
N GLN A 103 -0.69 -22.81 1.05
CA GLN A 103 -2.15 -23.03 1.07
C GLN A 103 -2.85 -21.99 1.92
N GLU A 104 -2.29 -21.65 3.07
CA GLU A 104 -2.80 -20.55 3.89
C GLU A 104 -2.74 -19.22 3.13
N PHE A 105 -1.61 -18.94 2.48
CA PHE A 105 -1.47 -17.75 1.65
C PHE A 105 -2.51 -17.67 0.54
N LYS A 106 -2.81 -18.78 -0.15
CA LYS A 106 -3.85 -18.82 -1.18
C LYS A 106 -5.24 -18.53 -0.60
N ARG A 107 -5.55 -19.07 0.61
CA ARG A 107 -6.81 -18.76 1.30
C ARG A 107 -6.90 -17.28 1.66
N TYR A 108 -5.84 -16.72 2.24
CA TYR A 108 -5.74 -15.30 2.53
C TYR A 108 -6.02 -14.43 1.29
N MET A 109 -5.34 -14.71 0.18
CA MET A 109 -5.56 -13.99 -1.07
C MET A 109 -6.99 -14.14 -1.60
N ALA A 110 -7.60 -15.32 -1.45
CA ALA A 110 -8.98 -15.54 -1.84
C ALA A 110 -9.97 -14.74 -0.97
N ILE A 111 -9.71 -14.59 0.34
CA ILE A 111 -10.48 -13.74 1.24
C ILE A 111 -10.38 -12.27 0.77
N LEU A 112 -9.17 -11.76 0.56
CA LEU A 112 -8.97 -10.38 0.12
C LEU A 112 -9.63 -10.07 -1.23
N GLN A 113 -9.71 -11.06 -2.12
CA GLN A 113 -10.35 -10.93 -3.43
C GLN A 113 -11.87 -11.20 -3.42
N GLY A 114 -12.43 -11.59 -2.28
CA GLY A 114 -13.83 -11.95 -2.17
C GLY A 114 -14.21 -13.22 -2.96
N ASN A 115 -13.24 -14.07 -3.29
CA ASN A 115 -13.40 -15.24 -4.16
C ASN A 115 -13.79 -16.53 -3.41
N LEU A 116 -14.07 -16.46 -2.13
CA LEU A 116 -14.50 -17.62 -1.36
C LEU A 116 -16.00 -17.87 -1.52
N ASN A 117 -16.33 -18.96 -2.19
CA ASN A 117 -17.69 -19.52 -2.29
C ASN A 117 -18.01 -20.40 -1.07
N THR A 118 -17.70 -19.94 0.14
CA THR A 118 -17.92 -20.75 1.34
C THR A 118 -19.09 -20.22 2.13
N ASN A 119 -19.94 -21.14 2.59
CA ASN A 119 -20.98 -20.86 3.59
C ASN A 119 -20.39 -20.67 4.99
N THR A 120 -19.06 -20.63 5.10
CA THR A 120 -18.31 -20.56 6.35
C THR A 120 -17.38 -19.37 6.33
N ASP A 121 -17.27 -18.71 7.46
CA ASP A 121 -16.39 -17.55 7.63
C ASP A 121 -14.94 -18.01 7.79
N SER A 122 -14.17 -17.90 6.71
CA SER A 122 -12.77 -18.33 6.67
C SER A 122 -11.86 -17.43 7.53
N ILE A 123 -12.17 -16.15 7.71
CA ILE A 123 -11.36 -15.29 8.60
C ILE A 123 -11.43 -15.83 10.02
N LYS A 124 -12.65 -16.11 10.50
CA LYS A 124 -12.85 -16.63 11.84
C LYS A 124 -12.26 -18.04 12.01
N GLN A 125 -12.44 -18.91 11.00
CA GLN A 125 -11.99 -20.30 11.09
C GLN A 125 -10.47 -20.47 10.96
N ASP A 126 -9.85 -19.77 10.02
CA ASP A 126 -8.44 -19.96 9.71
C ASP A 126 -7.54 -19.11 10.61
N TYR A 127 -7.97 -17.93 11.02
CA TYR A 127 -7.14 -16.97 11.76
C TYR A 127 -7.62 -16.72 13.19
N ASN A 128 -8.92 -16.87 13.45
CA ASN A 128 -9.54 -16.57 14.75
C ASN A 128 -9.01 -15.24 15.36
N PRO A 129 -9.08 -14.12 14.62
CA PRO A 129 -8.60 -12.85 15.11
C PRO A 129 -9.58 -12.26 16.13
N ASP A 130 -9.08 -11.36 17.00
CA ASP A 130 -9.92 -10.59 17.91
C ASP A 130 -10.64 -9.47 17.16
N TYR A 131 -9.94 -8.87 16.18
CA TYR A 131 -10.47 -7.77 15.38
C TYR A 131 -10.15 -7.96 13.90
N VAL A 132 -10.93 -7.31 13.05
CA VAL A 132 -10.70 -7.19 11.61
C VAL A 132 -10.63 -5.72 11.25
N PHE A 133 -9.54 -5.33 10.60
CA PHE A 133 -9.42 -4.04 9.94
C PHE A 133 -9.76 -4.19 8.46
N SER A 134 -10.65 -3.36 7.96
CA SER A 134 -10.96 -3.27 6.53
C SER A 134 -11.03 -1.84 6.05
N GLY A 135 -10.23 -1.52 5.03
CA GLY A 135 -10.45 -0.31 4.25
C GLY A 135 -11.70 -0.41 3.39
N LYS A 136 -12.22 0.74 2.98
CA LYS A 136 -13.34 0.85 2.02
C LYS A 136 -12.91 1.37 0.66
N LEU A 137 -11.61 1.56 0.47
CA LEU A 137 -11.04 1.97 -0.80
C LEU A 137 -11.19 0.86 -1.85
N LYS A 138 -11.04 1.21 -3.13
CA LYS A 138 -11.22 0.28 -4.26
C LYS A 138 -10.43 -1.02 -4.09
N GLN A 139 -9.25 -0.99 -3.51
CA GLN A 139 -8.40 -2.15 -3.27
C GLN A 139 -8.91 -3.06 -2.14
N ASP A 140 -9.67 -2.51 -1.19
CA ASP A 140 -10.13 -3.21 0.01
C ASP A 140 -11.61 -3.57 -0.06
N VAL A 141 -12.35 -3.05 -1.03
CA VAL A 141 -13.79 -3.20 -1.13
C VAL A 141 -14.24 -4.66 -1.15
N GLN A 142 -13.41 -5.56 -1.65
CA GLN A 142 -13.74 -7.00 -1.71
C GLN A 142 -13.71 -7.63 -0.32
N LEU A 143 -12.71 -7.29 0.50
CA LEU A 143 -12.66 -7.71 1.90
C LEU A 143 -13.85 -7.13 2.68
N PHE A 144 -14.16 -5.86 2.52
CA PHE A 144 -15.31 -5.23 3.16
C PHE A 144 -16.62 -5.94 2.78
N ASN A 145 -16.82 -6.23 1.49
CA ASN A 145 -17.99 -6.96 1.01
C ASN A 145 -18.07 -8.38 1.58
N TYR A 146 -16.92 -9.06 1.74
CA TYR A 146 -16.85 -10.37 2.39
C TYR A 146 -17.33 -10.30 3.84
N ILE A 147 -16.88 -9.30 4.60
CA ILE A 147 -17.28 -9.08 5.99
C ILE A 147 -18.78 -8.78 6.07
N VAL A 148 -19.32 -7.93 5.21
CA VAL A 148 -20.75 -7.60 5.18
C VAL A 148 -21.62 -8.82 4.90
N LYS A 149 -21.15 -9.77 4.08
CA LYS A 149 -21.86 -11.05 3.84
C LYS A 149 -21.91 -11.95 5.08
N ASN A 150 -20.91 -11.89 5.94
CA ASN A 150 -20.75 -12.69 7.15
C ASN A 150 -21.00 -11.87 8.44
N LYS A 151 -21.85 -10.85 8.34
CA LYS A 151 -22.06 -9.84 9.40
C LYS A 151 -22.48 -10.39 10.76
N GLU A 152 -23.04 -11.60 10.82
CA GLU A 152 -23.41 -12.28 12.06
C GLU A 152 -22.17 -12.59 12.93
N ASN A 153 -20.99 -12.76 12.32
CA ASN A 153 -19.73 -13.05 13.00
C ASN A 153 -18.96 -11.79 13.41
N TYR A 154 -19.44 -10.62 13.01
CA TYR A 154 -18.73 -9.35 13.22
C TYR A 154 -19.63 -8.30 13.83
N LYS A 155 -19.04 -7.49 14.70
CA LYS A 155 -19.66 -6.29 15.24
C LYS A 155 -18.80 -5.09 14.87
N ALA A 156 -19.32 -4.18 14.07
CA ALA A 156 -18.64 -2.92 13.81
C ALA A 156 -18.50 -2.15 15.13
N VAL A 157 -17.26 -1.89 15.52
CA VAL A 157 -16.94 -1.13 16.74
C VAL A 157 -16.46 0.27 16.39
N TYR A 158 -15.94 0.46 15.17
CA TYR A 158 -15.66 1.75 14.57
C TYR A 158 -15.91 1.69 13.06
N GLU A 159 -16.44 2.73 12.49
CA GLU A 159 -16.66 2.83 11.05
C GLU A 159 -16.76 4.30 10.62
N ASP A 160 -16.06 4.65 9.53
CA ASP A 160 -16.18 5.93 8.85
C ASP A 160 -16.30 5.75 7.33
N ASP A 161 -16.12 6.82 6.55
CA ASP A 161 -16.21 6.77 5.09
C ASP A 161 -15.07 5.96 4.43
N TRP A 162 -13.97 5.74 5.12
CA TRP A 162 -12.73 5.20 4.56
C TRP A 162 -12.35 3.82 5.07
N CYS A 163 -12.74 3.50 6.29
CA CYS A 163 -12.35 2.25 6.94
C CYS A 163 -13.38 1.77 7.97
N ALA A 164 -13.22 0.53 8.40
CA ALA A 164 -14.00 -0.06 9.48
C ALA A 164 -13.12 -0.96 10.34
N VAL A 165 -13.39 -0.96 11.64
CA VAL A 165 -12.84 -1.90 12.62
C VAL A 165 -13.99 -2.73 13.18
N LEU A 166 -13.83 -4.05 13.13
CA LEU A 166 -14.86 -4.99 13.54
C LEU A 166 -14.31 -5.93 14.60
N GLU A 167 -15.05 -6.11 15.65
CA GLU A 167 -14.83 -7.13 16.67
C GLU A 167 -15.40 -8.47 16.19
N VAL A 168 -14.64 -9.56 16.32
CA VAL A 168 -15.07 -10.92 15.97
C VAL A 168 -15.87 -11.51 17.14
N ARG A 169 -17.02 -12.13 16.82
CA ARG A 169 -17.96 -12.72 17.81
C ARG A 169 -17.80 -14.22 17.92
#